data_5d3d72b2cc1add48863c152e8b111fb0
#
_entry.id   5d3d72b2cc1add48863c152e8b111fb0
#
_cell.length_a   1.000
_cell.length_b   1.000
_cell.length_c   1.000
_cell.angle_alpha   90.00
_cell.angle_beta   90.00
_cell.angle_gamma   90.00
#
_symmetry.space_group_name_H-M   'P 1'
#
loop_
_entity.id
_entity.type
_entity.pdbx_description
1 polymer ?
#
loop_
_entity_poly.entity_id
_entity_poly.type
_entity_poly.pdbx_seq_one_letter_code
_entity_poly.pdbx_strand_id
1 'polypeptide(L)'
;MTKSLLASSIALALGCAIAAEALAQTSPNQLIAQRKGAMNLQGKYFGLMLAMVQGRVPYDARTVQRNTDYLAVLTQMPWDDFQPSTVGAASTRAKEDIYKDSAKFKAGIETLQMEVQKLAAAARAGDQTTVNAAVRNVGRSCNSCHEAFATFEFRFKLQ
;
A
#
# COMPACT_ATOMS: atom_id res chain seq x y z
N MET A 1 -12.28 -43.27 -40.14
CA MET A 1 -12.23 -41.81 -40.29
C MET A 1 -12.63 -41.00 -39.03
N THR A 2 -13.27 -41.60 -38.02
CA THR A 2 -13.76 -40.90 -36.79
C THR A 2 -12.73 -40.65 -35.73
N LYS A 3 -11.64 -41.43 -35.63
CA LYS A 3 -10.57 -41.28 -34.61
C LYS A 3 -9.68 -40.03 -34.83
N SER A 4 -9.50 -39.58 -36.07
CA SER A 4 -8.67 -38.42 -36.41
C SER A 4 -9.32 -37.09 -36.06
N LEU A 5 -10.66 -37.01 -36.14
CA LEU A 5 -11.41 -35.77 -35.81
C LEU A 5 -11.44 -35.48 -34.31
N LEU A 6 -11.51 -36.51 -33.46
CA LEU A 6 -11.50 -36.35 -32.00
C LEU A 6 -10.15 -35.86 -31.47
N ALA A 7 -9.04 -36.32 -32.04
CA ALA A 7 -7.71 -35.88 -31.64
C ALA A 7 -7.48 -34.38 -31.97
N SER A 8 -7.96 -33.92 -33.11
CA SER A 8 -7.84 -32.51 -33.51
C SER A 8 -8.67 -31.55 -32.64
N SER A 9 -9.83 -32.00 -32.18
CA SER A 9 -10.71 -31.20 -31.31
C SER A 9 -10.13 -31.02 -29.88
N ILE A 10 -9.46 -32.04 -29.36
CA ILE A 10 -8.83 -31.97 -28.02
C ILE A 10 -7.61 -31.05 -28.04
N ALA A 11 -6.81 -31.09 -29.10
CA ALA A 11 -5.62 -30.20 -29.24
C ALA A 11 -6.01 -28.73 -29.33
N LEU A 12 -7.13 -28.42 -30.02
CA LEU A 12 -7.61 -27.02 -30.15
C LEU A 12 -8.19 -26.49 -28.81
N ALA A 13 -8.88 -27.33 -28.04
CA ALA A 13 -9.42 -26.96 -26.74
C ALA A 13 -8.33 -26.70 -25.69
N LEU A 14 -7.25 -27.48 -25.71
CA LEU A 14 -6.10 -27.29 -24.80
C LEU A 14 -5.31 -26.01 -25.11
N GLY A 15 -5.16 -25.65 -26.38
CA GLY A 15 -4.51 -24.41 -26.80
C GLY A 15 -5.26 -23.16 -26.38
N CYS A 16 -6.59 -23.16 -26.39
CA CYS A 16 -7.40 -22.02 -25.92
C CYS A 16 -7.33 -21.81 -24.40
N ALA A 17 -7.22 -22.88 -23.61
CA ALA A 17 -7.13 -22.78 -22.15
C ALA A 17 -5.84 -22.09 -21.69
N ILE A 18 -4.70 -22.41 -22.32
CA ILE A 18 -3.38 -21.80 -21.98
C ILE A 18 -3.34 -20.32 -22.37
N ALA A 19 -3.98 -19.93 -23.47
CA ALA A 19 -4.04 -18.53 -23.90
C ALA A 19 -4.90 -17.65 -22.97
N ALA A 20 -5.93 -18.21 -22.33
CA ALA A 20 -6.80 -17.48 -21.42
C ALA A 20 -6.10 -17.10 -20.09
N GLU A 21 -5.23 -17.95 -19.56
CA GLU A 21 -4.47 -17.67 -18.35
C GLU A 21 -3.41 -16.56 -18.57
N ALA A 22 -2.81 -16.49 -19.75
CA ALA A 22 -1.83 -15.44 -20.09
C ALA A 22 -2.44 -14.04 -20.17
N LEU A 23 -3.76 -13.91 -20.42
CA LEU A 23 -4.47 -12.64 -20.48
C LEU A 23 -4.91 -12.10 -19.11
N ALA A 24 -4.84 -12.92 -18.05
CA ALA A 24 -5.29 -12.56 -16.71
C ALA A 24 -4.21 -11.92 -15.83
N GLN A 25 -2.95 -11.90 -16.25
CA GLN A 25 -1.88 -11.35 -15.42
C GLN A 25 -1.83 -9.82 -15.52
N THR A 26 -1.99 -9.16 -14.37
CA THR A 26 -1.84 -7.70 -14.27
C THR A 26 -0.43 -7.27 -14.67
N SER A 27 -0.30 -6.31 -15.59
CA SER A 27 1.00 -5.86 -16.07
C SER A 27 1.82 -5.19 -14.96
N PRO A 28 3.18 -5.26 -14.99
CA PRO A 28 4.03 -4.58 -14.02
C PRO A 28 3.73 -3.09 -13.87
N ASN A 29 3.44 -2.39 -14.96
CA ASN A 29 3.10 -0.98 -14.95
C ASN A 29 1.76 -0.71 -14.23
N GLN A 30 0.79 -1.60 -14.39
CA GLN A 30 -0.50 -1.49 -13.71
C GLN A 30 -0.36 -1.74 -12.20
N LEU A 31 0.40 -2.76 -11.77
CA LEU A 31 0.73 -2.99 -10.37
C LEU A 31 1.40 -1.75 -9.73
N ILE A 32 2.37 -1.15 -10.44
CA ILE A 32 3.03 0.07 -9.97
C ILE A 32 2.05 1.24 -9.87
N ALA A 33 1.14 1.40 -10.83
CA ALA A 33 0.13 2.46 -10.79
C ALA A 33 -0.83 2.28 -9.61
N GLN A 34 -1.27 1.06 -9.32
CA GLN A 34 -2.12 0.72 -8.16
C GLN A 34 -1.42 1.05 -6.84
N ARG A 35 -0.16 0.64 -6.65
CA ARG A 35 0.65 0.99 -5.47
C ARG A 35 0.74 2.50 -5.27
N LYS A 36 1.07 3.23 -6.34
CA LYS A 36 1.20 4.70 -6.30
C LYS A 36 -0.12 5.36 -5.95
N GLY A 37 -1.23 4.87 -6.50
CA GLY A 37 -2.57 5.36 -6.19
C GLY A 37 -2.92 5.20 -4.71
N ALA A 38 -2.71 4.01 -4.15
CA ALA A 38 -2.96 3.72 -2.74
C ALA A 38 -2.06 4.57 -1.81
N MET A 39 -0.76 4.67 -2.11
CA MET A 39 0.18 5.50 -1.34
C MET A 39 -0.18 6.99 -1.40
N ASN A 40 -0.63 7.50 -2.54
CA ASN A 40 -1.09 8.88 -2.68
C ASN A 40 -2.33 9.16 -1.82
N LEU A 41 -3.28 8.23 -1.76
CA LEU A 41 -4.47 8.36 -0.91
C LEU A 41 -4.10 8.30 0.58
N GLN A 42 -3.20 7.39 0.97
CA GLN A 42 -2.67 7.34 2.34
C GLN A 42 -2.02 8.68 2.70
N GLY A 43 -1.15 9.21 1.84
CA GLY A 43 -0.50 10.51 2.03
C GLY A 43 -1.48 11.68 2.15
N LYS A 44 -2.55 11.69 1.33
CA LYS A 44 -3.61 12.71 1.39
C LYS A 44 -4.30 12.76 2.75
N TYR A 45 -4.81 11.62 3.22
CA TYR A 45 -5.58 11.57 4.46
C TYR A 45 -4.69 11.72 5.70
N PHE A 46 -3.51 11.11 5.70
CA PHE A 46 -2.53 11.28 6.77
C PHE A 46 -2.00 12.71 6.84
N GLY A 47 -1.65 13.32 5.71
CA GLY A 47 -1.06 14.66 5.65
C GLY A 47 -1.95 15.75 6.24
N LEU A 48 -3.27 15.64 6.08
CA LEU A 48 -4.22 16.58 6.71
C LEU A 48 -4.23 16.42 8.25
N MET A 49 -4.24 15.18 8.76
CA MET A 49 -4.17 14.95 10.20
C MET A 49 -2.85 15.46 10.78
N LEU A 50 -1.74 15.23 10.09
CA LEU A 50 -0.44 15.76 10.49
C LEU A 50 -0.41 17.30 10.51
N ALA A 51 -1.05 17.95 9.54
CA ALA A 51 -1.18 19.42 9.50
C ALA A 51 -1.95 19.96 10.71
N MET A 52 -3.00 19.27 11.15
CA MET A 52 -3.75 19.59 12.37
C MET A 52 -2.87 19.43 13.63
N VAL A 53 -2.14 18.33 13.75
CA VAL A 53 -1.24 18.05 14.88
C VAL A 53 -0.10 19.06 14.98
N GLN A 54 0.31 19.62 13.85
CA GLN A 54 1.34 20.67 13.77
C GLN A 54 0.79 22.08 13.91
N GLY A 55 -0.51 22.26 14.12
CA GLY A 55 -1.14 23.57 14.24
C GLY A 55 -1.18 24.38 12.94
N ARG A 56 -0.90 23.76 11.78
CA ARG A 56 -0.94 24.44 10.46
C ARG A 56 -2.35 24.67 9.97
N VAL A 57 -3.29 23.88 10.45
CA VAL A 57 -4.74 24.02 10.23
C VAL A 57 -5.46 23.73 11.55
N PRO A 58 -6.68 24.28 11.76
CA PRO A 58 -7.46 24.00 12.96
C PRO A 58 -7.72 22.50 13.15
N TYR A 59 -7.68 22.05 14.42
CA TYR A 59 -8.02 20.68 14.75
C TYR A 59 -9.52 20.43 14.60
N ASP A 60 -9.90 19.37 13.91
CA ASP A 60 -11.28 18.92 13.74
C ASP A 60 -11.38 17.42 14.00
N ALA A 61 -12.00 17.05 15.11
CA ALA A 61 -12.10 15.65 15.57
C ALA A 61 -12.87 14.76 14.58
N ARG A 62 -13.90 15.29 13.89
CA ARG A 62 -14.66 14.50 12.91
C ARG A 62 -13.82 14.18 11.68
N THR A 63 -13.05 15.15 11.22
CA THR A 63 -12.11 14.95 10.11
C THR A 63 -11.02 13.96 10.50
N VAL A 64 -10.49 14.04 11.72
CA VAL A 64 -9.50 13.05 12.23
C VAL A 64 -10.11 11.65 12.23
N GLN A 65 -11.31 11.47 12.81
CA GLN A 65 -11.98 10.18 12.85
C GLN A 65 -12.18 9.62 11.44
N ARG A 66 -12.81 10.38 10.55
CA ARG A 66 -13.06 9.97 9.15
C ARG A 66 -11.78 9.60 8.41
N ASN A 67 -10.74 10.44 8.51
CA ASN A 67 -9.48 10.18 7.80
C ASN A 67 -8.74 8.98 8.37
N THR A 68 -8.85 8.73 9.66
CA THR A 68 -8.32 7.54 10.31
C THR A 68 -9.03 6.28 9.81
N ASP A 69 -10.36 6.31 9.67
CA ASP A 69 -11.13 5.17 9.15
C ASP A 69 -10.72 4.86 7.69
N TYR A 70 -10.54 5.89 6.85
CA TYR A 70 -10.01 5.69 5.49
C TYR A 70 -8.59 5.12 5.51
N LEU A 71 -7.73 5.63 6.39
CA LEU A 71 -6.35 5.17 6.49
C LEU A 71 -6.29 3.71 6.95
N ALA A 72 -7.17 3.29 7.88
CA ALA A 72 -7.25 1.91 8.35
C ALA A 72 -7.56 0.92 7.21
N VAL A 73 -8.39 1.31 6.24
CA VAL A 73 -8.66 0.50 5.04
C VAL A 73 -7.50 0.58 4.05
N LEU A 74 -7.02 1.78 3.76
CA LEU A 74 -5.96 2.00 2.77
C LEU A 74 -4.64 1.34 3.13
N THR A 75 -4.32 1.17 4.41
CA THR A 75 -3.10 0.48 4.87
C THR A 75 -3.17 -1.05 4.78
N GLN A 76 -4.32 -1.62 4.43
CA GLN A 76 -4.44 -3.04 4.07
C GLN A 76 -4.02 -3.32 2.63
N MET A 77 -3.93 -2.31 1.82
CA MET A 77 -3.50 -2.35 0.43
C MET A 77 -2.34 -1.37 0.23
N PRO A 78 -1.47 -1.51 -0.66
CA PRO A 78 -1.41 -2.28 -1.92
C PRO A 78 -0.35 -3.38 -1.90
N TRP A 79 -0.24 -4.15 -0.86
CA TRP A 79 0.94 -4.99 -0.59
C TRP A 79 1.11 -6.13 -1.59
N ASP A 80 0.00 -6.67 -2.11
CA ASP A 80 0.00 -7.73 -3.14
C ASP A 80 0.56 -7.24 -4.48
N ASP A 81 0.59 -5.94 -4.70
CA ASP A 81 1.12 -5.33 -5.93
C ASP A 81 2.66 -5.22 -5.93
N PHE A 82 3.34 -5.53 -4.80
CA PHE A 82 4.79 -5.56 -4.74
C PHE A 82 5.32 -6.90 -5.27
N GLN A 83 5.21 -7.11 -6.59
CA GLN A 83 5.63 -8.32 -7.27
C GLN A 83 7.06 -8.21 -7.82
N PRO A 84 7.85 -9.31 -7.83
CA PRO A 84 9.19 -9.32 -8.41
C PRO A 84 9.23 -8.82 -9.87
N SER A 85 8.17 -9.04 -10.64
CA SER A 85 8.02 -8.54 -12.01
C SER A 85 8.09 -7.01 -12.14
N THR A 86 7.95 -6.27 -11.03
CA THR A 86 8.03 -4.81 -11.00
C THR A 86 9.43 -4.27 -10.72
N VAL A 87 10.42 -5.15 -10.48
CA VAL A 87 11.82 -4.75 -10.25
C VAL A 87 12.40 -4.11 -11.51
N GLY A 88 13.08 -2.98 -11.32
CA GLY A 88 13.76 -2.29 -12.42
C GLY A 88 12.84 -1.56 -13.40
N ALA A 89 11.51 -1.62 -13.22
CA ALA A 89 10.61 -0.84 -14.07
C ALA A 89 10.81 0.66 -13.82
N ALA A 90 10.93 1.45 -14.88
CA ALA A 90 11.30 2.87 -14.82
C ALA A 90 10.36 3.76 -13.98
N SER A 91 9.11 3.34 -13.80
CA SER A 91 8.10 4.08 -13.03
C SER A 91 8.09 3.75 -11.54
N THR A 92 8.82 2.74 -11.07
CA THR A 92 8.88 2.37 -9.65
C THR A 92 9.92 3.19 -8.90
N ARG A 93 9.62 3.47 -7.63
CA ARG A 93 10.58 4.01 -6.65
C ARG A 93 10.90 3.00 -5.54
N ALA A 94 10.32 1.81 -5.62
CA ALA A 94 10.59 0.72 -4.71
C ALA A 94 11.98 0.14 -5.00
N LYS A 95 12.79 -0.01 -3.93
CA LYS A 95 14.10 -0.68 -4.03
C LYS A 95 13.93 -2.19 -4.13
N GLU A 96 14.91 -2.88 -4.70
CA GLU A 96 14.97 -4.34 -4.72
C GLU A 96 15.07 -4.96 -3.31
N ASP A 97 15.48 -4.17 -2.32
CA ASP A 97 15.61 -4.59 -0.93
C ASP A 97 14.30 -5.12 -0.34
N ILE A 98 13.15 -4.72 -0.91
CA ILE A 98 11.83 -5.29 -0.59
C ILE A 98 11.81 -6.82 -0.74
N TYR A 99 12.50 -7.34 -1.75
CA TYR A 99 12.54 -8.78 -2.05
C TYR A 99 13.72 -9.48 -1.38
N LYS A 100 14.83 -8.76 -1.16
CA LYS A 100 16.03 -9.27 -0.48
C LYS A 100 15.81 -9.42 1.03
N ASP A 101 15.05 -8.51 1.63
CA ASP A 101 14.69 -8.51 3.05
C ASP A 101 13.16 -8.44 3.23
N SER A 102 12.48 -9.42 2.65
CA SER A 102 11.02 -9.49 2.66
C SER A 102 10.43 -9.59 4.07
N ALA A 103 11.14 -10.20 5.01
CA ALA A 103 10.73 -10.27 6.42
C ALA A 103 10.68 -8.89 7.05
N LYS A 104 11.70 -8.04 6.84
CA LYS A 104 11.73 -6.67 7.33
C LYS A 104 10.68 -5.80 6.64
N PHE A 105 10.45 -5.99 5.34
CA PHE A 105 9.39 -5.30 4.62
C PHE A 105 8.02 -5.63 5.22
N LYS A 106 7.72 -6.91 5.45
CA LYS A 106 6.49 -7.38 6.09
C LYS A 106 6.32 -6.80 7.50
N ALA A 107 7.36 -6.83 8.32
CA ALA A 107 7.34 -6.24 9.67
C ALA A 107 7.04 -4.73 9.63
N GLY A 108 7.53 -4.01 8.61
CA GLY A 108 7.20 -2.60 8.38
C GLY A 108 5.72 -2.37 8.08
N ILE A 109 5.10 -3.24 7.27
CA ILE A 109 3.66 -3.23 6.98
C ILE A 109 2.85 -3.44 8.26
N GLU A 110 3.18 -4.49 9.02
CA GLU A 110 2.51 -4.83 10.27
C GLU A 110 2.62 -3.70 11.30
N THR A 111 3.78 -3.07 11.40
CA THR A 111 4.00 -1.91 12.26
C THR A 111 3.10 -0.74 11.86
N LEU A 112 3.02 -0.40 10.57
CA LEU A 112 2.14 0.66 10.09
C LEU A 112 0.68 0.37 10.43
N GLN A 113 0.20 -0.83 10.15
CA GLN A 113 -1.18 -1.25 10.42
C GLN A 113 -1.50 -1.19 11.91
N MET A 114 -0.59 -1.64 12.76
CA MET A 114 -0.74 -1.55 14.23
C MET A 114 -0.82 -0.10 14.71
N GLU A 115 0.05 0.79 14.23
CA GLU A 115 0.01 2.20 14.63
C GLU A 115 -1.26 2.92 14.14
N VAL A 116 -1.77 2.55 12.97
CA VAL A 116 -3.07 3.06 12.48
C VAL A 116 -4.23 2.56 13.34
N GLN A 117 -4.20 1.31 13.82
CA GLN A 117 -5.22 0.80 14.77
C GLN A 117 -5.17 1.55 16.10
N LYS A 118 -3.99 1.86 16.63
CA LYS A 118 -3.83 2.69 17.83
C LYS A 118 -4.39 4.10 17.61
N LEU A 119 -4.12 4.70 16.44
CA LEU A 119 -4.70 5.99 16.07
C LEU A 119 -6.22 5.92 15.99
N ALA A 120 -6.78 4.84 15.44
CA ALA A 120 -8.23 4.65 15.39
C ALA A 120 -8.86 4.54 16.79
N ALA A 121 -8.20 3.87 17.71
CA ALA A 121 -8.64 3.81 19.11
C ALA A 121 -8.59 5.19 19.79
N ALA A 122 -7.49 5.94 19.61
CA ALA A 122 -7.32 7.28 20.14
C ALA A 122 -8.36 8.28 19.58
N ALA A 123 -8.63 8.22 18.28
CA ALA A 123 -9.62 9.08 17.63
C ALA A 123 -11.04 8.82 18.16
N ARG A 124 -11.40 7.56 18.39
CA ARG A 124 -12.69 7.19 19.02
C ARG A 124 -12.81 7.64 20.46
N ALA A 125 -11.71 7.60 21.21
CA ALA A 125 -11.69 8.07 22.60
C ALA A 125 -11.80 9.60 22.71
N GLY A 126 -11.44 10.35 21.66
CA GLY A 126 -11.61 11.79 21.57
C GLY A 126 -10.55 12.62 22.31
N ASP A 127 -9.53 12.00 22.93
CA ASP A 127 -8.44 12.74 23.57
C ASP A 127 -7.42 13.23 22.55
N GLN A 128 -7.39 14.53 22.33
CA GLN A 128 -6.53 15.19 21.35
C GLN A 128 -5.03 14.93 21.62
N THR A 129 -4.60 14.85 22.85
CA THR A 129 -3.19 14.60 23.20
C THR A 129 -2.75 13.23 22.74
N THR A 130 -3.57 12.20 23.02
CA THR A 130 -3.34 10.83 22.58
C THR A 130 -3.39 10.71 21.05
N VAL A 131 -4.35 11.39 20.40
CA VAL A 131 -4.42 11.47 18.93
C VAL A 131 -3.16 12.08 18.35
N ASN A 132 -2.68 13.19 18.90
CA ASN A 132 -1.45 13.85 18.43
C ASN A 132 -0.23 12.92 18.52
N ALA A 133 -0.10 12.18 19.61
CA ALA A 133 0.96 11.18 19.77
C ALA A 133 0.84 10.05 18.75
N ALA A 134 -0.37 9.52 18.56
CA ALA A 134 -0.63 8.43 17.62
C ALA A 134 -0.38 8.84 16.16
N VAL A 135 -0.79 10.04 15.73
CA VAL A 135 -0.47 10.58 14.39
C VAL A 135 1.04 10.64 14.16
N ARG A 136 1.81 11.12 15.16
CA ARG A 136 3.29 11.13 15.03
C ARG A 136 3.87 9.72 14.91
N ASN A 137 3.31 8.73 15.60
CA ASN A 137 3.76 7.33 15.50
C ASN A 137 3.50 6.74 14.11
N VAL A 138 2.31 6.96 13.55
CA VAL A 138 2.01 6.58 12.16
C VAL A 138 3.01 7.23 11.20
N GLY A 139 3.30 8.52 11.36
CA GLY A 139 4.30 9.22 10.52
C GLY A 139 5.70 8.62 10.64
N ARG A 140 6.11 8.19 11.83
CA ARG A 140 7.39 7.49 12.04
C ARG A 140 7.44 6.16 11.31
N SER A 141 6.38 5.35 11.36
CA SER A 141 6.32 4.08 10.65
C SER A 141 6.39 4.26 9.14
N CYS A 142 5.69 5.27 8.58
CA CYS A 142 5.79 5.63 7.17
C CYS A 142 7.23 5.99 6.78
N ASN A 143 7.87 6.88 7.55
CA ASN A 143 9.22 7.35 7.27
C ASN A 143 10.26 6.23 7.35
N SER A 144 10.18 5.36 8.36
CA SER A 144 11.11 4.24 8.56
C SER A 144 11.06 3.26 7.38
N CYS A 145 9.84 2.91 6.90
CA CYS A 145 9.67 2.05 5.75
C CYS A 145 10.22 2.70 4.46
N HIS A 146 9.90 3.98 4.21
CA HIS A 146 10.37 4.70 3.03
C HIS A 146 11.90 4.84 3.01
N GLU A 147 12.54 5.07 4.13
CA GLU A 147 14.00 5.13 4.23
C GLU A 147 14.66 3.82 3.83
N ALA A 148 14.12 2.70 4.30
CA ALA A 148 14.65 1.39 4.01
C ALA A 148 14.40 0.96 2.55
N PHE A 149 13.18 1.18 2.02
CA PHE A 149 12.67 0.50 0.85
C PHE A 149 12.28 1.40 -0.33
N ALA A 150 12.50 2.74 -0.24
CA ALA A 150 12.23 3.65 -1.35
C ALA A 150 13.46 4.46 -1.78
N THR A 151 13.54 4.79 -3.07
CA THR A 151 14.66 5.54 -3.67
C THR A 151 14.53 7.06 -3.54
N PHE A 152 13.48 7.56 -2.91
CA PHE A 152 13.21 9.00 -2.79
C PHE A 152 13.15 9.44 -1.33
N GLU A 153 13.58 10.67 -1.07
CA GLU A 153 13.51 11.29 0.25
C GLU A 153 12.12 11.89 0.52
N PHE A 154 11.08 11.07 0.50
CA PHE A 154 9.80 11.50 1.02
C PHE A 154 9.73 11.21 2.51
N ARG A 155 9.77 12.26 3.32
CA ARG A 155 9.64 12.16 4.79
C ARG A 155 8.56 13.11 5.28
N PHE A 156 7.67 12.60 6.10
CA PHE A 156 6.81 13.49 6.88
C PHE A 156 7.66 14.21 7.92
N LYS A 157 7.62 15.56 7.92
CA LYS A 157 8.21 16.35 8.99
C LYS A 157 7.30 16.21 10.22
N LEU A 158 7.81 15.63 11.30
CA LEU A 158 7.02 15.26 12.49
C LEU A 158 7.20 16.22 13.67
N GLN A 159 7.79 17.38 13.42
CA GLN A 159 7.99 18.46 14.41
C GLN A 159 6.69 19.13 14.76
#